data_7000016546223f0a0d4af366e5a4344d
#
_entry.id   7000016546223f0a0d4af366e5a4344d
#
_cell.length_a   1.000
_cell.length_b   1.000
_cell.length_c   1.000
_cell.angle_alpha   90.00
_cell.angle_beta   90.00
_cell.angle_gamma   90.00
#
_symmetry.space_group_name_H-M   'P 1'
#
loop_
_entity.id
_entity.type
_entity.pdbx_description
1 polymer ?
#
loop_
_entity_poly.entity_id
_entity_poly.type
_entity_poly.pdbx_seq_one_letter_code
_entity_poly.pdbx_strand_id
1 'polypeptide(L)'
;MKKTVKDLALRLKAHFPDIIAEPVEFRGECTCTLLDSNRLHEVAEYLRDQLDFDFLKEATSIDEPDKPLRFTLVYELYSYYHRVQLRLKTSIAEVPGKISSLSDLWASANWQEREIYDLMGIQFENHPDLRRILMWDGYPFHPLRKEFPL
;
A
#
# COMPACT_ATOMS: atom_id res chain seq x y z
N MET A 1 -5.79 -2.16 -26.07
CA MET A 1 -6.79 -1.08 -25.97
C MET A 1 -6.73 -0.45 -24.58
N LYS A 2 -6.67 0.87 -24.53
CA LYS A 2 -6.63 1.62 -23.28
C LYS A 2 -7.95 1.50 -22.53
N LYS A 3 -7.88 1.36 -21.22
CA LYS A 3 -9.06 1.23 -20.35
C LYS A 3 -9.12 2.37 -19.35
N THR A 4 -10.32 2.68 -18.88
CA THR A 4 -10.49 3.65 -17.80
C THR A 4 -10.07 3.02 -16.46
N VAL A 5 -9.81 3.86 -15.46
CA VAL A 5 -9.47 3.36 -14.13
C VAL A 5 -10.63 2.56 -13.54
N LYS A 6 -11.87 2.95 -13.83
CA LYS A 6 -13.06 2.22 -13.38
C LYS A 6 -13.10 0.80 -13.96
N ASP A 7 -12.81 0.66 -15.26
CA ASP A 7 -12.78 -0.65 -15.92
C ASP A 7 -11.73 -1.55 -15.27
N LEU A 8 -10.55 -1.01 -14.98
CA LEU A 8 -9.46 -1.75 -14.36
C LEU A 8 -9.81 -2.14 -12.93
N ALA A 9 -10.39 -1.22 -12.16
CA ALA A 9 -10.83 -1.51 -10.80
C ALA A 9 -11.90 -2.60 -10.75
N LEU A 10 -12.85 -2.58 -11.69
CA LEU A 10 -13.88 -3.63 -11.77
C LEU A 10 -13.27 -4.99 -12.15
N ARG A 11 -12.26 -5.00 -13.00
CA ARG A 11 -11.54 -6.24 -13.33
C ARG A 11 -10.82 -6.80 -12.13
N LEU A 12 -10.21 -5.94 -11.33
CA LEU A 12 -9.57 -6.34 -10.09
C LEU A 12 -10.60 -6.96 -9.12
N LYS A 13 -11.73 -6.30 -8.95
CA LYS A 13 -12.83 -6.80 -8.11
C LYS A 13 -13.35 -8.15 -8.61
N ALA A 14 -13.50 -8.30 -9.92
CA ALA A 14 -13.99 -9.54 -10.51
C ALA A 14 -13.01 -10.71 -10.30
N HIS A 15 -11.71 -10.43 -10.31
CA HIS A 15 -10.68 -11.46 -10.10
C HIS A 15 -10.55 -11.86 -8.63
N PHE A 16 -10.74 -10.91 -7.71
CA PHE A 16 -10.65 -11.13 -6.27
C PHE A 16 -11.96 -10.71 -5.57
N PRO A 17 -13.09 -11.37 -5.87
CA PRO A 17 -14.40 -10.89 -5.39
C PRO A 17 -14.57 -10.92 -3.89
N ASP A 18 -13.85 -11.80 -3.18
CA ASP A 18 -14.01 -11.98 -1.74
C ASP A 18 -13.12 -11.06 -0.91
N ILE A 19 -12.05 -10.53 -1.50
CA ILE A 19 -11.05 -9.76 -0.74
C ILE A 19 -10.90 -8.32 -1.22
N ILE A 20 -11.48 -7.94 -2.34
CA ILE A 20 -11.50 -6.56 -2.81
C ILE A 20 -12.92 -6.01 -2.62
N ALA A 21 -13.05 -4.91 -1.90
CA ALA A 21 -14.32 -4.23 -1.72
C ALA A 21 -14.76 -3.53 -3.02
N GLU A 22 -16.02 -3.09 -3.08
CA GLU A 22 -16.47 -2.33 -4.24
C GLU A 22 -15.60 -1.10 -4.43
N PRO A 23 -15.07 -0.88 -5.66
CA PRO A 23 -14.27 0.30 -5.92
C PRO A 23 -15.07 1.58 -5.71
N VAL A 24 -14.42 2.60 -5.14
CA VAL A 24 -15.04 3.89 -4.86
C VAL A 24 -14.38 4.96 -5.71
N GLU A 25 -15.18 5.70 -6.47
CA GLU A 25 -14.72 6.87 -7.20
C GLU A 25 -15.14 8.14 -6.45
N PHE A 26 -14.18 9.04 -6.24
CA PHE A 26 -14.43 10.31 -5.59
C PHE A 26 -13.47 11.36 -6.17
N ARG A 27 -14.04 12.42 -6.72
CA ARG A 27 -13.29 13.55 -7.32
C ARG A 27 -12.26 13.07 -8.37
N GLY A 28 -12.63 12.09 -9.18
CA GLY A 28 -11.76 11.58 -10.22
C GLY A 28 -10.73 10.57 -9.76
N GLU A 29 -10.69 10.26 -8.46
CA GLU A 29 -9.80 9.25 -7.89
C GLU A 29 -10.56 7.95 -7.66
N CYS A 30 -9.93 6.83 -8.00
CA CYS A 30 -10.51 5.51 -7.78
C CYS A 30 -9.73 4.79 -6.69
N THR A 31 -10.44 4.31 -5.67
CA THR A 31 -9.85 3.57 -4.55
C THR A 31 -10.40 2.16 -4.50
N CYS A 32 -9.47 1.19 -4.45
CA CYS A 32 -9.78 -0.21 -4.19
C CYS A 32 -9.26 -0.56 -2.80
N THR A 33 -10.11 -1.16 -1.97
CA THR A 33 -9.74 -1.57 -0.63
C THR A 33 -9.55 -3.08 -0.58
N LEU A 34 -8.36 -3.50 -0.16
CA LEU A 34 -8.04 -4.90 0.07
C LEU A 34 -8.43 -5.25 1.51
N LEU A 35 -9.35 -6.21 1.65
CA LEU A 35 -9.91 -6.60 2.95
C LEU A 35 -9.02 -7.58 3.71
N ASP A 36 -8.14 -8.31 3.01
CA ASP A 36 -7.20 -9.25 3.60
C ASP A 36 -5.77 -8.84 3.25
N SER A 37 -5.12 -8.15 4.19
CA SER A 37 -3.77 -7.62 3.99
C SER A 37 -2.72 -8.71 3.72
N ASN A 38 -2.97 -9.95 4.13
CA ASN A 38 -2.05 -11.07 3.88
C ASN A 38 -1.93 -11.40 2.41
N ARG A 39 -2.87 -10.95 1.60
CA ARG A 39 -2.88 -11.19 0.16
C ARG A 39 -2.40 -9.98 -0.66
N LEU A 40 -1.78 -9.04 -0.01
CA LEU A 40 -1.33 -7.80 -0.67
C LEU A 40 -0.41 -8.09 -1.86
N HIS A 41 0.60 -8.94 -1.68
CA HIS A 41 1.57 -9.23 -2.74
C HIS A 41 0.90 -9.84 -3.96
N GLU A 42 -0.02 -10.78 -3.74
CA GLU A 42 -0.78 -11.44 -4.80
C GLU A 42 -1.61 -10.43 -5.62
N VAL A 43 -2.32 -9.56 -4.92
CA VAL A 43 -3.14 -8.52 -5.55
C VAL A 43 -2.27 -7.52 -6.32
N ALA A 44 -1.17 -7.11 -5.72
CA ALA A 44 -0.23 -6.17 -6.35
C ALA A 44 0.41 -6.76 -7.60
N GLU A 45 0.79 -8.04 -7.55
CA GLU A 45 1.35 -8.73 -8.72
C GLU A 45 0.34 -8.80 -9.86
N TYR A 46 -0.94 -9.07 -9.55
CA TYR A 46 -2.00 -9.04 -10.55
C TYR A 46 -2.16 -7.65 -11.18
N LEU A 47 -2.14 -6.61 -10.34
CA LEU A 47 -2.23 -5.23 -10.83
C LEU A 47 -1.08 -4.90 -11.78
N ARG A 48 0.14 -5.31 -11.44
CA ARG A 48 1.31 -5.06 -12.29
C ARG A 48 1.26 -5.86 -13.58
N ASP A 49 1.02 -7.17 -13.49
CA ASP A 49 1.21 -8.08 -14.62
C ASP A 49 0.00 -8.18 -15.53
N GLN A 50 -1.21 -8.07 -15.00
CA GLN A 50 -2.45 -8.26 -15.75
C GLN A 50 -3.18 -6.95 -16.07
N LEU A 51 -2.99 -5.92 -15.25
CA LEU A 51 -3.69 -4.66 -15.41
C LEU A 51 -2.78 -3.49 -15.78
N ASP A 52 -1.51 -3.77 -16.03
CA ASP A 52 -0.52 -2.81 -16.54
C ASP A 52 -0.19 -1.65 -15.59
N PHE A 53 -0.31 -1.85 -14.29
CA PHE A 53 0.15 -0.86 -13.31
C PHE A 53 1.65 -1.04 -13.08
N ASP A 54 2.44 -0.41 -13.93
CA ASP A 54 3.88 -0.59 -14.00
C ASP A 54 4.67 0.35 -13.09
N PHE A 55 4.02 1.24 -12.37
CA PHE A 55 4.71 2.19 -11.50
C PHE A 55 3.99 2.36 -10.17
N LEU A 56 4.73 2.18 -9.07
CA LEU A 56 4.28 2.58 -7.74
C LEU A 56 4.74 4.01 -7.51
N LYS A 57 3.80 4.93 -7.60
CA LYS A 57 4.07 6.36 -7.48
C LYS A 57 4.35 6.75 -6.04
N GLU A 58 3.58 6.22 -5.09
CA GLU A 58 3.71 6.55 -3.69
C GLU A 58 3.16 5.45 -2.80
N ALA A 59 3.83 5.20 -1.68
CA ALA A 59 3.32 4.36 -0.61
C ALA A 59 3.38 5.16 0.68
N THR A 60 2.24 5.24 1.38
CA THR A 60 2.14 5.96 2.65
C THR A 60 1.35 5.13 3.65
N SER A 61 1.28 5.61 4.88
CA SER A 61 0.48 4.95 5.91
C SER A 61 -0.26 5.99 6.74
N ILE A 62 -1.40 5.55 7.29
CA ILE A 62 -2.25 6.37 8.15
C ILE A 62 -2.36 5.66 9.49
N ASP A 63 -2.18 6.40 10.58
CA ASP A 63 -2.33 5.88 11.94
C ASP A 63 -3.72 6.25 12.46
N GLU A 64 -4.53 5.22 12.76
CA GLU A 64 -5.86 5.38 13.32
C GLU A 64 -5.95 4.54 14.61
N PRO A 65 -5.40 5.05 15.74
CA PRO A 65 -5.26 4.25 16.97
C PRO A 65 -6.57 3.77 17.57
N ASP A 66 -7.69 4.38 17.22
CA ASP A 66 -9.01 3.97 17.73
C ASP A 66 -9.62 2.80 16.95
N LYS A 67 -9.01 2.37 15.85
CA LYS A 67 -9.52 1.27 15.03
C LYS A 67 -8.84 -0.06 15.38
N PRO A 68 -9.59 -1.19 15.27
CA PRO A 68 -8.98 -2.52 15.48
C PRO A 68 -7.80 -2.80 14.55
N LEU A 69 -7.89 -2.37 13.29
CA LEU A 69 -6.79 -2.40 12.34
C LEU A 69 -6.21 -0.99 12.30
N ARG A 70 -5.22 -0.75 13.15
CA ARG A 70 -4.70 0.59 13.44
C ARG A 70 -4.07 1.28 12.24
N PHE A 71 -3.28 0.54 11.44
CA PHE A 71 -2.51 1.15 10.36
C PHE A 71 -3.16 0.85 9.02
N THR A 72 -3.36 1.89 8.21
CA THR A 72 -3.82 1.75 6.84
C THR A 72 -2.67 2.09 5.89
N LEU A 73 -2.30 1.14 5.04
CA LEU A 73 -1.33 1.36 3.98
C LEU A 73 -2.06 1.87 2.74
N VAL A 74 -1.51 2.90 2.11
CA VAL A 74 -2.09 3.52 0.92
C VAL A 74 -1.04 3.51 -0.19
N TYR A 75 -1.37 2.84 -1.29
CA TYR A 75 -0.48 2.71 -2.44
C TYR A 75 -1.10 3.42 -3.64
N GLU A 76 -0.38 4.39 -4.20
CA GLU A 76 -0.79 5.09 -5.42
C GLU A 76 -0.06 4.44 -6.59
N LEU A 77 -0.83 3.78 -7.45
CA LEU A 77 -0.30 3.05 -8.60
C LEU A 77 -0.65 3.77 -9.89
N TYR A 78 0.27 3.73 -10.85
CA TYR A 78 0.08 4.40 -12.14
C TYR A 78 0.37 3.43 -13.29
N SER A 79 -0.47 3.51 -14.32
CA SER A 79 -0.29 2.78 -15.56
C SER A 79 0.08 3.77 -16.67
N TYR A 80 1.30 3.64 -17.20
CA TYR A 80 1.72 4.46 -18.33
C TYR A 80 0.96 4.10 -19.61
N TYR A 81 0.64 2.82 -19.78
CA TYR A 81 -0.13 2.38 -20.95
C TYR A 81 -1.54 2.94 -20.96
N HIS A 82 -2.29 2.78 -19.87
CA HIS A 82 -3.66 3.26 -19.77
C HIS A 82 -3.77 4.73 -19.37
N ARG A 83 -2.67 5.32 -18.89
CA ARG A 83 -2.60 6.71 -18.39
C ARG A 83 -3.62 6.99 -17.28
N VAL A 84 -3.69 6.08 -16.33
CA VAL A 84 -4.60 6.18 -15.19
C VAL A 84 -3.87 5.90 -13.89
N GLN A 85 -4.43 6.44 -12.80
CA GLN A 85 -3.94 6.22 -11.44
C GLN A 85 -5.00 5.49 -10.63
N LEU A 86 -4.56 4.54 -9.79
CA LEU A 86 -5.43 3.79 -8.91
C LEU A 86 -4.84 3.79 -7.51
N ARG A 87 -5.70 3.96 -6.50
CA ARG A 87 -5.31 3.87 -5.09
C ARG A 87 -5.70 2.51 -4.56
N LEU A 88 -4.74 1.81 -3.97
CA LEU A 88 -4.97 0.55 -3.28
C LEU A 88 -4.76 0.78 -1.79
N LYS A 89 -5.75 0.44 -0.98
CA LYS A 89 -5.68 0.54 0.48
C LYS A 89 -5.81 -0.81 1.14
N THR A 90 -5.09 -1.01 2.23
CA THR A 90 -5.30 -2.16 3.10
C THR A 90 -4.92 -1.78 4.53
N SER A 91 -5.53 -2.43 5.52
CA SER A 91 -5.30 -2.11 6.92
C SER A 91 -4.74 -3.31 7.66
N ILE A 92 -3.87 -3.04 8.64
CA ILE A 92 -3.25 -4.06 9.48
C ILE A 92 -3.37 -3.68 10.95
N ALA A 93 -3.36 -4.70 11.82
CA ALA A 93 -3.33 -4.50 13.25
C ALA A 93 -1.94 -4.01 13.70
N GLU A 94 -1.90 -3.27 14.81
CA GLU A 94 -0.65 -2.83 15.41
C GLU A 94 0.25 -4.03 15.79
N VAL A 95 -0.35 -5.11 16.22
CA VAL A 95 0.35 -6.35 16.56
C VAL A 95 -0.18 -7.44 15.63
N PRO A 96 0.65 -8.04 14.80
CA PRO A 96 2.11 -7.94 14.72
C PRO A 96 2.67 -6.73 13.96
N GLY A 97 1.83 -5.91 13.30
CA GLY A 97 2.31 -4.72 12.57
C GLY A 97 3.19 -5.04 11.37
N LYS A 98 2.83 -6.08 10.62
CA LYS A 98 3.61 -6.58 9.49
C LYS A 98 2.78 -6.67 8.24
N ILE A 99 3.42 -6.43 7.09
CA ILE A 99 2.81 -6.59 5.79
C ILE A 99 3.89 -6.98 4.77
N SER A 100 3.50 -7.59 3.67
CA SER A 100 4.45 -7.99 2.63
C SER A 100 5.07 -6.79 1.93
N SER A 101 6.39 -6.82 1.69
CA SER A 101 7.06 -5.84 0.87
C SER A 101 6.62 -5.99 -0.59
N LEU A 102 6.54 -4.87 -1.29
CA LEU A 102 6.29 -4.81 -2.73
C LEU A 102 7.54 -4.42 -3.52
N SER A 103 8.71 -4.44 -2.89
CA SER A 103 9.96 -3.99 -3.51
C SER A 103 10.42 -4.88 -4.65
N ASP A 104 10.01 -6.14 -4.68
CA ASP A 104 10.29 -7.04 -5.80
C ASP A 104 9.41 -6.77 -7.03
N LEU A 105 8.29 -6.09 -6.83
CA LEU A 105 7.37 -5.73 -7.92
C LEU A 105 7.68 -4.34 -8.49
N TRP A 106 7.99 -3.38 -7.61
CA TRP A 106 8.32 -2.01 -8.01
C TRP A 106 9.52 -1.51 -7.22
N ALA A 107 10.57 -1.11 -7.90
CA ALA A 107 11.80 -0.67 -7.24
C ALA A 107 11.59 0.52 -6.30
N SER A 108 10.65 1.42 -6.63
CA SER A 108 10.34 2.58 -5.81
C SER A 108 9.80 2.21 -4.41
N ALA A 109 9.25 1.01 -4.25
CA ALA A 109 8.72 0.55 -2.97
C ALA A 109 9.81 0.41 -1.91
N ASN A 110 11.02 0.02 -2.32
CA ASN A 110 12.13 -0.19 -1.38
C ASN A 110 12.31 1.02 -0.45
N TRP A 111 12.50 2.19 -1.01
CA TRP A 111 12.75 3.42 -0.25
C TRP A 111 11.52 3.84 0.54
N GLN A 112 10.35 3.81 -0.08
CA GLN A 112 9.11 4.26 0.55
C GLN A 112 8.71 3.37 1.72
N GLU A 113 8.93 2.07 1.62
CA GLU A 113 8.67 1.14 2.73
C GLU A 113 9.61 1.40 3.90
N ARG A 114 10.86 1.74 3.62
CA ARG A 114 11.80 2.11 4.69
C ARG A 114 11.35 3.36 5.43
N GLU A 115 10.80 4.36 4.73
CA GLU A 115 10.24 5.55 5.38
C GLU A 115 9.08 5.19 6.30
N ILE A 116 8.16 4.35 5.83
CA ILE A 116 7.02 3.91 6.63
C ILE A 116 7.50 3.14 7.87
N TYR A 117 8.44 2.23 7.67
CA TYR A 117 9.05 1.49 8.77
C TYR A 117 9.67 2.44 9.81
N ASP A 118 10.46 3.39 9.35
CA ASP A 118 11.17 4.33 10.20
C ASP A 118 10.21 5.20 11.03
N LEU A 119 9.19 5.75 10.38
CA LEU A 119 8.32 6.75 10.99
C LEU A 119 7.09 6.16 11.68
N MET A 120 6.63 4.97 11.29
CA MET A 120 5.42 4.32 11.80
C MET A 120 5.69 2.99 12.51
N GLY A 121 6.84 2.38 12.27
CA GLY A 121 7.17 1.09 12.89
C GLY A 121 6.51 -0.12 12.23
N ILE A 122 5.96 0.03 11.04
CA ILE A 122 5.40 -1.08 10.29
C ILE A 122 6.53 -1.89 9.65
N GLN A 123 6.51 -3.22 9.84
CA GLN A 123 7.52 -4.09 9.28
C GLN A 123 7.08 -4.66 7.92
N PHE A 124 7.99 -4.67 6.96
CA PHE A 124 7.73 -5.17 5.61
C PHE A 124 8.46 -6.49 5.41
N GLU A 125 7.70 -7.58 5.34
CA GLU A 125 8.25 -8.91 5.16
C GLU A 125 8.85 -9.06 3.77
N ASN A 126 10.03 -9.70 3.70
CA ASN A 126 10.80 -9.91 2.48
C ASN A 126 11.38 -8.63 1.88
N HIS A 127 11.46 -7.56 2.64
CA HIS A 127 12.19 -6.36 2.21
C HIS A 127 13.69 -6.67 2.19
N PRO A 128 14.42 -6.26 1.14
CA PRO A 128 15.85 -6.61 0.99
C PRO A 128 16.77 -5.94 2.03
N ASP A 129 16.37 -4.79 2.58
CA ASP A 129 17.23 -4.03 3.50
C ASP A 129 16.39 -3.06 4.31
N LEU A 130 15.61 -3.58 5.27
CA LEU A 130 14.70 -2.79 6.08
C LEU A 130 15.45 -2.12 7.23
N ARG A 131 15.91 -0.88 6.99
CA ARG A 131 16.62 -0.05 7.95
C ARG A 131 15.99 1.33 8.02
N ARG A 132 16.23 2.02 9.14
CA ARG A 132 15.84 3.43 9.26
C ARG A 132 16.54 4.27 8.20
N ILE A 133 15.91 5.34 7.80
CA ILE A 133 16.34 6.19 6.70
C ILE A 133 16.42 7.66 7.10
N LEU A 134 15.46 8.13 7.90
CA LEU A 134 15.37 9.52 8.33
C LEU A 134 15.84 9.70 9.77
N MET A 135 15.58 8.72 10.64
CA MET A 135 16.02 8.74 12.02
C MET A 135 17.32 7.94 12.17
N TRP A 136 18.08 8.25 13.23
CA TRP A 136 19.34 7.55 13.50
C TRP A 136 19.06 6.11 13.98
N ASP A 137 20.04 5.25 13.74
CA ASP A 137 19.94 3.84 14.13
C ASP A 137 19.76 3.71 15.64
N GLY A 138 18.80 2.86 16.04
CA GLY A 138 18.52 2.66 17.44
C GLY A 138 17.55 3.67 18.05
N TYR A 139 17.08 4.64 17.28
CA TYR A 139 16.06 5.58 17.75
C TYR A 139 14.81 4.80 18.17
N PRO A 140 14.35 4.92 19.44
CA PRO A 140 13.34 4.01 19.97
C PRO A 140 11.90 4.37 19.63
N PHE A 141 11.66 5.47 18.92
CA PHE A 141 10.32 5.98 18.67
C PHE A 141 9.98 6.02 17.19
N HIS A 142 8.68 6.20 16.90
CA HIS A 142 8.15 6.32 15.54
C HIS A 142 7.40 7.65 15.44
N PRO A 143 8.04 8.68 14.83
CA PRO A 143 7.56 10.06 14.92
C PRO A 143 6.19 10.36 14.28
N LEU A 144 5.71 9.54 13.36
CA LEU A 144 4.41 9.76 12.73
C LEU A 144 3.26 9.04 13.42
N ARG A 145 3.52 8.26 14.48
CA ARG A 145 2.43 7.70 15.28
C ARG A 145 1.73 8.78 16.08
N LYS A 146 0.42 8.62 16.27
CA LYS A 146 -0.42 9.63 16.95
C LYS A 146 0.00 9.91 18.39
N GLU A 147 0.56 8.92 19.09
CA GLU A 147 1.02 9.09 20.46
C GLU A 147 2.38 9.79 20.59
N PHE A 148 3.08 10.02 19.48
CA PHE A 148 4.38 10.71 19.53
C PHE A 148 4.19 12.17 19.96
N PRO A 149 4.87 12.62 21.01
CA PRO A 149 4.72 14.01 21.48
C PRO A 149 5.33 15.01 20.48
N LEU A 150 4.62 16.10 20.30
CA LEU A 150 5.06 17.18 19.42
C LEU A 150 5.91 18.20 20.20
#